data_d59eae360c3900d2b84fcd7b09d4cae8
#
_entry.id   d59eae360c3900d2b84fcd7b09d4cae8
#
_cell.length_a   1.000
_cell.length_b   1.000
_cell.length_c   1.000
_cell.angle_alpha   90.00
_cell.angle_beta   90.00
_cell.angle_gamma   90.00
#
_symmetry.space_group_name_H-M   'P 1'
#
loop_
_entity.id
_entity.type
_entity.pdbx_description
1 polymer ?
#
loop_
_entity_poly.entity_id
_entity_poly.type
_entity_poly.pdbx_seq_one_letter_code
_entity_poly.pdbx_strand_id
1 'polypeptide(L)'
;MPKIQAGNIAMNYDQQGSGEPLVLIPYLAADYACYAFQVADYSKKFTCVSVDLRGTGESDKPGGVYSTEMFADDIAALMQVIGIHKAHIFGLSLGAATGIWLAAKYPDRVKSLSLHSGWPKSDAYIKTVVQGWQVMAKAMNSVPEMVIQGMFPWCFTPELYAQKPDYIQALSDFVRGRPKQPINAFIQESDAVMTHDAEAQLGKIRAPTQITFGRRDVVTSTRFADRLKNSIKNSEMYIFEDCSHAALYENVPAFNEKTLGFLSKHAG
;
A
#
# COMPACT_ATOMS: atom_id res chain seq x y z
N MET A 1 -6.93 -19.25 -4.97
CA MET A 1 -5.63 -18.58 -5.02
C MET A 1 -4.63 -19.37 -4.19
N PRO A 2 -3.35 -19.41 -4.58
CA PRO A 2 -2.39 -20.20 -3.85
C PRO A 2 -2.04 -19.51 -2.53
N LYS A 3 -2.11 -20.28 -1.45
CA LYS A 3 -1.57 -19.93 -0.13
C LYS A 3 -0.26 -20.68 0.04
N ILE A 4 0.85 -19.97 0.25
CA ILE A 4 2.18 -20.56 0.29
C ILE A 4 2.92 -20.18 1.58
N GLN A 5 3.70 -21.10 2.11
CA GLN A 5 4.53 -20.83 3.30
C GLN A 5 5.67 -19.87 2.91
N ALA A 6 5.66 -18.67 3.48
CA ALA A 6 6.67 -17.64 3.30
C ALA A 6 7.24 -17.28 4.69
N GLY A 7 8.45 -17.75 4.97
CA GLY A 7 9.01 -17.62 6.32
C GLY A 7 8.16 -18.37 7.36
N ASN A 8 7.68 -17.65 8.37
CA ASN A 8 6.92 -18.22 9.50
C ASN A 8 5.40 -18.12 9.36
N ILE A 9 4.88 -17.64 8.21
CA ILE A 9 3.45 -17.52 7.93
C ILE A 9 3.10 -18.09 6.56
N ALA A 10 1.84 -18.52 6.39
CA ALA A 10 1.30 -18.79 5.08
C ALA A 10 0.68 -17.51 4.51
N MET A 11 1.19 -17.07 3.36
CA MET A 11 0.73 -15.87 2.65
C MET A 11 -0.14 -16.24 1.45
N ASN A 12 -1.23 -15.51 1.27
CA ASN A 12 -2.04 -15.54 0.08
C ASN A 12 -1.56 -14.48 -0.92
N TYR A 13 -1.60 -14.80 -2.20
CA TYR A 13 -1.31 -13.86 -3.28
C TYR A 13 -2.11 -14.21 -4.53
N ASP A 14 -2.26 -13.25 -5.40
CA ASP A 14 -2.81 -13.41 -6.73
C ASP A 14 -1.77 -13.01 -7.77
N GLN A 15 -1.72 -13.73 -8.90
CA GLN A 15 -0.77 -13.45 -9.97
C GLN A 15 -1.50 -13.34 -11.30
N GLN A 16 -1.31 -12.22 -11.99
CA GLN A 16 -1.93 -11.94 -13.28
C GLN A 16 -0.93 -11.31 -14.25
N GLY A 17 -1.14 -11.61 -15.55
CA GLY A 17 -0.32 -11.06 -16.63
C GLY A 17 0.97 -11.82 -16.89
N SER A 18 1.85 -11.19 -17.66
CA SER A 18 3.15 -11.73 -18.06
C SER A 18 4.15 -10.59 -18.26
N GLY A 19 5.45 -10.90 -18.14
CA GLY A 19 6.54 -9.92 -18.18
C GLY A 19 7.29 -9.86 -16.88
N GLU A 20 7.95 -8.73 -16.61
CA GLU A 20 8.72 -8.55 -15.38
C GLU A 20 7.84 -8.53 -14.14
N PRO A 21 8.32 -9.08 -13.02
CA PRO A 21 7.54 -9.11 -11.78
C PRO A 21 7.29 -7.70 -11.22
N LEU A 22 6.02 -7.45 -10.87
CA LEU A 22 5.55 -6.27 -10.16
C LEU A 22 4.80 -6.72 -8.91
N VAL A 23 5.37 -6.50 -7.73
CA VAL A 23 4.75 -6.82 -6.44
C VAL A 23 3.96 -5.62 -5.95
N LEU A 24 2.66 -5.81 -5.74
CA LEU A 24 1.72 -4.79 -5.25
C LEU A 24 1.40 -5.06 -3.77
N ILE A 25 1.84 -4.15 -2.91
CA ILE A 25 1.72 -4.25 -1.45
C ILE A 25 0.52 -3.42 -0.99
N PRO A 26 -0.51 -4.03 -0.36
CA PRO A 26 -1.73 -3.33 0.00
C PRO A 26 -1.52 -2.27 1.10
N TYR A 27 -2.49 -1.39 1.21
CA TYR A 27 -2.59 -0.40 2.29
C TYR A 27 -3.35 -0.96 3.50
N LEU A 28 -3.43 -0.18 4.58
CA LEU A 28 -4.07 -0.57 5.85
C LEU A 28 -5.51 -1.03 5.64
N ALA A 29 -5.86 -2.17 6.26
CA ALA A 29 -7.18 -2.82 6.19
C ALA A 29 -7.61 -3.28 4.77
N ALA A 30 -6.64 -3.50 3.88
CA ALA A 30 -6.88 -3.96 2.52
C ALA A 30 -6.28 -5.35 2.28
N ASP A 31 -6.79 -6.02 1.26
CA ASP A 31 -6.25 -7.26 0.73
C ASP A 31 -5.73 -7.09 -0.70
N TYR A 32 -5.24 -8.17 -1.32
CA TYR A 32 -4.67 -8.21 -2.67
C TYR A 32 -5.53 -7.53 -3.74
N ALA A 33 -6.86 -7.55 -3.59
CA ALA A 33 -7.78 -7.03 -4.60
C ALA A 33 -7.89 -5.51 -4.62
N CYS A 34 -7.28 -4.81 -3.66
CA CYS A 34 -7.32 -3.35 -3.59
C CYS A 34 -6.70 -2.65 -4.81
N TYR A 35 -5.91 -3.34 -5.61
CA TYR A 35 -5.30 -2.82 -6.83
C TYR A 35 -5.96 -3.31 -8.12
N ALA A 36 -7.21 -3.77 -8.07
CA ALA A 36 -7.91 -4.34 -9.24
C ALA A 36 -7.86 -3.42 -10.47
N PHE A 37 -8.05 -2.11 -10.31
CA PHE A 37 -7.98 -1.13 -11.40
C PHE A 37 -6.56 -0.96 -11.98
N GLN A 38 -5.54 -1.11 -11.14
CA GLN A 38 -4.14 -1.04 -11.56
C GLN A 38 -3.74 -2.33 -12.25
N VAL A 39 -4.09 -3.48 -11.67
CA VAL A 39 -3.80 -4.80 -12.24
C VAL A 39 -4.44 -4.97 -13.62
N ALA A 40 -5.65 -4.47 -13.86
CA ALA A 40 -6.31 -4.51 -15.16
C ALA A 40 -5.48 -3.88 -16.29
N ASP A 41 -4.69 -2.86 -15.97
CA ASP A 41 -3.80 -2.20 -16.93
C ASP A 41 -2.37 -2.76 -16.90
N TYR A 42 -1.82 -2.96 -15.70
CA TYR A 42 -0.41 -3.32 -15.53
C TYR A 42 -0.12 -4.75 -15.97
N SER A 43 -1.07 -5.67 -15.81
CA SER A 43 -0.94 -7.07 -16.23
C SER A 43 -0.79 -7.25 -17.75
N LYS A 44 -1.05 -6.21 -18.53
CA LYS A 44 -0.78 -6.18 -19.97
C LYS A 44 0.74 -6.14 -20.29
N LYS A 45 1.58 -5.76 -19.31
CA LYS A 45 3.03 -5.57 -19.48
C LYS A 45 3.88 -6.22 -18.38
N PHE A 46 3.30 -6.50 -17.22
CA PHE A 46 3.98 -7.02 -16.05
C PHE A 46 3.31 -8.29 -15.53
N THR A 47 4.08 -9.13 -14.88
CA THR A 47 3.53 -10.15 -13.99
C THR A 47 3.20 -9.51 -12.66
N CYS A 48 1.93 -9.10 -12.49
CA CYS A 48 1.43 -8.47 -11.27
C CYS A 48 1.25 -9.53 -10.18
N VAL A 49 1.92 -9.37 -9.05
CA VAL A 49 1.80 -10.21 -7.85
C VAL A 49 1.20 -9.35 -6.76
N SER A 50 -0.11 -9.47 -6.56
CA SER A 50 -0.86 -8.78 -5.52
C SER A 50 -0.93 -9.64 -4.27
N VAL A 51 -0.58 -9.12 -3.10
CA VAL A 51 -0.38 -9.92 -1.89
C VAL A 51 -1.40 -9.55 -0.80
N ASP A 52 -1.66 -10.52 0.11
CA ASP A 52 -2.26 -10.23 1.40
C ASP A 52 -1.14 -10.15 2.44
N LEU A 53 -1.04 -9.03 3.16
CA LEU A 53 -0.11 -8.94 4.29
C LEU A 53 -0.55 -9.88 5.43
N ARG A 54 0.37 -10.21 6.33
CA ARG A 54 -0.01 -10.86 7.60
C ARG A 54 -1.12 -10.04 8.27
N GLY A 55 -2.12 -10.72 8.79
CA GLY A 55 -3.26 -10.05 9.42
C GLY A 55 -4.40 -9.68 8.47
N THR A 56 -4.22 -9.78 7.13
CA THR A 56 -5.24 -9.38 6.15
C THR A 56 -5.66 -10.53 5.24
N GLY A 57 -6.74 -10.33 4.49
CA GLY A 57 -7.23 -11.25 3.47
C GLY A 57 -7.28 -12.70 3.92
N GLU A 58 -6.69 -13.57 3.11
CA GLU A 58 -6.57 -15.01 3.38
C GLU A 58 -5.19 -15.40 3.95
N SER A 59 -4.26 -14.44 4.13
CA SER A 59 -2.99 -14.69 4.81
C SER A 59 -3.19 -15.00 6.30
N ASP A 60 -2.20 -15.66 6.91
CA ASP A 60 -2.23 -15.96 8.33
C ASP A 60 -2.32 -14.68 9.18
N LYS A 61 -2.98 -14.82 10.32
CA LYS A 61 -3.25 -13.74 11.27
C LYS A 61 -2.69 -14.09 12.65
N PRO A 62 -1.35 -14.31 12.77
CA PRO A 62 -0.75 -14.67 14.04
C PRO A 62 -0.91 -13.55 15.06
N GLY A 63 -1.01 -13.88 16.33
CA GLY A 63 -0.93 -12.89 17.40
C GLY A 63 0.49 -12.32 17.52
N GLY A 64 0.62 -11.19 18.21
CA GLY A 64 1.91 -10.54 18.49
C GLY A 64 2.01 -9.12 17.94
N VAL A 65 3.21 -8.56 18.01
CA VAL A 65 3.49 -7.20 17.52
C VAL A 65 3.86 -7.26 16.04
N TYR A 66 3.18 -6.45 15.22
CA TYR A 66 3.52 -6.26 13.81
C TYR A 66 4.35 -4.99 13.64
N SER A 67 5.15 -4.98 12.57
CA SER A 67 5.89 -3.78 12.14
C SER A 67 5.97 -3.73 10.61
N THR A 68 6.17 -2.54 10.07
CA THR A 68 6.38 -2.35 8.63
C THR A 68 7.66 -3.02 8.13
N GLU A 69 8.67 -3.15 8.99
CA GLU A 69 9.87 -3.94 8.70
C GLU A 69 9.54 -5.44 8.58
N MET A 70 8.73 -5.97 9.50
CA MET A 70 8.28 -7.37 9.45
C MET A 70 7.47 -7.65 8.18
N PHE A 71 6.60 -6.74 7.74
CA PHE A 71 5.90 -6.88 6.47
C PHE A 71 6.87 -6.94 5.29
N ALA A 72 7.94 -6.14 5.30
CA ALA A 72 8.97 -6.19 4.26
C ALA A 72 9.72 -7.54 4.24
N ASP A 73 9.99 -8.12 5.41
CA ASP A 73 10.60 -9.45 5.53
C ASP A 73 9.67 -10.55 4.96
N ASP A 74 8.37 -10.45 5.24
CA ASP A 74 7.36 -11.36 4.68
C ASP A 74 7.31 -11.29 3.14
N ILE A 75 7.30 -10.07 2.59
CA ILE A 75 7.32 -9.88 1.12
C ILE A 75 8.61 -10.46 0.52
N ALA A 76 9.77 -10.23 1.15
CA ALA A 76 11.03 -10.80 0.69
C ALA A 76 11.00 -12.34 0.74
N ALA A 77 10.44 -12.94 1.80
CA ALA A 77 10.27 -14.38 1.90
C ALA A 77 9.29 -14.92 0.85
N LEU A 78 8.15 -14.25 0.62
CA LEU A 78 7.21 -14.61 -0.44
C LEU A 78 7.88 -14.59 -1.81
N MET A 79 8.55 -13.48 -2.16
CA MET A 79 9.28 -13.39 -3.44
C MET A 79 10.26 -14.54 -3.63
N GLN A 80 10.96 -14.95 -2.56
CA GLN A 80 11.91 -16.06 -2.62
C GLN A 80 11.22 -17.39 -2.94
N VAL A 81 10.13 -17.71 -2.24
CA VAL A 81 9.46 -19.02 -2.41
C VAL A 81 8.70 -19.16 -3.72
N ILE A 82 8.28 -18.03 -4.32
CA ILE A 82 7.65 -18.02 -5.66
C ILE A 82 8.66 -17.79 -6.79
N GLY A 83 9.97 -17.83 -6.51
CA GLY A 83 11.03 -17.75 -7.52
C GLY A 83 11.29 -16.34 -8.08
N ILE A 84 10.85 -15.28 -7.40
CA ILE A 84 11.09 -13.91 -7.82
C ILE A 84 12.37 -13.39 -7.15
N HIS A 85 13.44 -13.31 -7.91
CA HIS A 85 14.72 -12.79 -7.40
C HIS A 85 14.74 -11.27 -7.29
N LYS A 86 14.12 -10.58 -8.24
CA LYS A 86 14.05 -9.11 -8.29
C LYS A 86 12.74 -8.66 -8.92
N ALA A 87 12.11 -7.61 -8.35
CA ALA A 87 10.82 -7.11 -8.80
C ALA A 87 10.74 -5.58 -8.75
N HIS A 88 9.81 -5.01 -9.52
CA HIS A 88 9.27 -3.70 -9.26
C HIS A 88 8.37 -3.78 -8.02
N ILE A 89 8.48 -2.81 -7.11
CA ILE A 89 7.69 -2.75 -5.88
C ILE A 89 6.75 -1.55 -5.94
N PHE A 90 5.49 -1.80 -5.65
CA PHE A 90 4.43 -0.80 -5.70
C PHE A 90 3.63 -0.83 -4.40
N GLY A 91 3.44 0.31 -3.76
CA GLY A 91 2.66 0.39 -2.55
C GLY A 91 2.04 1.76 -2.32
N LEU A 92 0.81 1.76 -1.80
CA LEU A 92 0.10 2.92 -1.28
C LEU A 92 0.14 2.90 0.24
N SER A 93 0.35 4.04 0.88
CA SER A 93 0.20 4.19 2.34
C SER A 93 1.04 3.14 3.11
N LEU A 94 0.45 2.24 3.88
CA LEU A 94 1.16 1.14 4.56
C LEU A 94 2.02 0.32 3.59
N GLY A 95 1.53 0.08 2.37
CA GLY A 95 2.31 -0.60 1.33
C GLY A 95 3.55 0.20 0.92
N ALA A 96 3.47 1.53 0.88
CA ALA A 96 4.62 2.40 0.64
C ALA A 96 5.63 2.35 1.80
N ALA A 97 5.14 2.41 3.05
CA ALA A 97 5.99 2.27 4.25
C ALA A 97 6.72 0.92 4.29
N THR A 98 6.02 -0.16 3.91
CA THR A 98 6.60 -1.50 3.75
C THR A 98 7.63 -1.52 2.62
N GLY A 99 7.32 -0.89 1.48
CA GLY A 99 8.22 -0.77 0.33
C GLY A 99 9.52 -0.03 0.66
N ILE A 100 9.49 0.99 1.49
CA ILE A 100 10.69 1.69 2.00
C ILE A 100 11.61 0.70 2.73
N TRP A 101 11.08 -0.09 3.67
CA TRP A 101 11.86 -1.09 4.38
C TRP A 101 12.40 -2.18 3.45
N LEU A 102 11.58 -2.67 2.54
CA LEU A 102 11.98 -3.68 1.57
C LEU A 102 13.17 -3.21 0.71
N ALA A 103 13.06 -1.99 0.16
CA ALA A 103 14.10 -1.43 -0.70
C ALA A 103 15.39 -1.08 0.05
N ALA A 104 15.29 -0.67 1.31
CA ALA A 104 16.44 -0.36 2.14
C ALA A 104 17.18 -1.61 2.66
N LYS A 105 16.42 -2.66 3.03
CA LYS A 105 16.96 -3.89 3.62
C LYS A 105 17.39 -4.90 2.56
N TYR A 106 16.72 -4.93 1.43
CA TYR A 106 16.95 -5.86 0.32
C TYR A 106 17.17 -5.13 -1.02
N PRO A 107 18.16 -4.21 -1.12
CA PRO A 107 18.31 -3.32 -2.27
C PRO A 107 18.51 -4.06 -3.60
N ASP A 108 19.13 -5.24 -3.57
CA ASP A 108 19.37 -6.04 -4.78
C ASP A 108 18.11 -6.76 -5.28
N ARG A 109 17.05 -6.81 -4.48
CA ARG A 109 15.76 -7.43 -4.80
C ARG A 109 14.73 -6.45 -5.37
N VAL A 110 15.01 -5.15 -5.34
CA VAL A 110 14.10 -4.11 -5.82
C VAL A 110 14.64 -3.50 -7.11
N LYS A 111 13.88 -3.64 -8.21
CA LYS A 111 14.22 -3.10 -9.52
C LYS A 111 13.85 -1.63 -9.63
N SER A 112 12.64 -1.27 -9.23
CA SER A 112 12.17 0.09 -9.01
C SER A 112 11.19 0.12 -7.85
N LEU A 113 10.95 1.29 -7.28
CA LEU A 113 10.09 1.49 -6.11
C LEU A 113 9.06 2.58 -6.41
N SER A 114 7.78 2.27 -6.25
CA SER A 114 6.68 3.22 -6.38
C SER A 114 6.03 3.45 -5.02
N LEU A 115 6.22 4.64 -4.47
CA LEU A 115 5.72 5.08 -3.18
C LEU A 115 4.57 6.06 -3.37
N HIS A 116 3.36 5.61 -3.09
CA HIS A 116 2.16 6.43 -3.22
C HIS A 116 1.65 6.80 -1.82
N SER A 117 1.48 8.11 -1.56
CA SER A 117 1.08 8.62 -0.24
C SER A 117 1.89 8.00 0.92
N GLY A 118 3.21 7.84 0.71
CA GLY A 118 4.13 7.24 1.67
C GLY A 118 4.63 8.26 2.69
N TRP A 119 5.21 7.74 3.78
CA TRP A 119 5.85 8.59 4.80
C TRP A 119 7.07 7.88 5.40
N PRO A 120 8.09 8.61 5.87
CA PRO A 120 9.30 8.00 6.42
C PRO A 120 9.18 7.60 7.88
N LYS A 121 8.35 8.34 8.65
CA LYS A 121 8.16 8.16 10.09
C LYS A 121 6.80 8.68 10.51
N SER A 122 6.09 7.94 11.35
CA SER A 122 4.78 8.33 11.86
C SER A 122 4.88 9.45 12.89
N ASP A 123 4.29 10.59 12.53
CA ASP A 123 4.16 11.74 13.41
C ASP A 123 2.95 11.61 14.37
N ALA A 124 2.80 12.58 15.27
CA ALA A 124 1.70 12.58 16.22
C ALA A 124 0.33 12.62 15.53
N TYR A 125 0.23 13.29 14.37
CA TYR A 125 -1.02 13.39 13.62
C TYR A 125 -1.46 12.03 13.08
N ILE A 126 -0.58 11.30 12.38
CA ILE A 126 -0.87 9.94 11.89
C ILE A 126 -1.29 9.03 13.05
N LYS A 127 -0.55 9.08 14.17
CA LYS A 127 -0.87 8.27 15.35
C LYS A 127 -2.27 8.55 15.87
N THR A 128 -2.64 9.82 15.98
CA THR A 128 -3.98 10.23 16.47
C THR A 128 -5.09 9.77 15.53
N VAL A 129 -4.92 9.95 14.21
CA VAL A 129 -5.91 9.51 13.22
C VAL A 129 -6.09 7.99 13.26
N VAL A 130 -5.00 7.24 13.29
CA VAL A 130 -5.04 5.77 13.32
C VAL A 130 -5.63 5.26 14.64
N GLN A 131 -5.33 5.88 15.78
CA GLN A 131 -5.99 5.57 17.06
C GLN A 131 -7.52 5.78 16.98
N GLY A 132 -7.96 6.86 16.32
CA GLY A 132 -9.38 7.11 16.06
C GLY A 132 -10.02 5.95 15.27
N TRP A 133 -9.36 5.44 14.24
CA TRP A 133 -9.84 4.30 13.47
C TRP A 133 -9.89 3.01 14.31
N GLN A 134 -8.92 2.78 15.20
CA GLN A 134 -8.98 1.64 16.13
C GLN A 134 -10.20 1.72 17.07
N VAL A 135 -10.47 2.92 17.61
CA VAL A 135 -11.65 3.15 18.45
C VAL A 135 -12.94 2.90 17.68
N MET A 136 -13.04 3.39 16.44
CA MET A 136 -14.20 3.19 15.58
C MET A 136 -14.39 1.71 15.23
N ALA A 137 -13.33 0.97 14.88
CA ALA A 137 -13.41 -0.45 14.57
C ALA A 137 -13.95 -1.27 15.76
N LYS A 138 -13.51 -0.95 16.96
CA LYS A 138 -14.01 -1.56 18.21
C LYS A 138 -15.47 -1.20 18.46
N ALA A 139 -15.83 0.07 18.36
CA ALA A 139 -17.19 0.55 18.62
C ALA A 139 -18.21 0.00 17.63
N MET A 140 -17.84 -0.09 16.36
CA MET A 140 -18.67 -0.65 15.29
C MET A 140 -18.66 -2.18 15.26
N ASN A 141 -17.75 -2.82 15.98
CA ASN A 141 -17.45 -4.25 15.89
C ASN A 141 -17.26 -4.73 14.44
N SER A 142 -16.68 -3.87 13.59
CA SER A 142 -16.54 -4.13 12.15
C SER A 142 -15.41 -3.31 11.54
N VAL A 143 -14.40 -3.98 10.98
CA VAL A 143 -13.35 -3.32 10.18
C VAL A 143 -13.91 -2.77 8.87
N PRO A 144 -14.72 -3.50 8.06
CA PRO A 144 -15.31 -2.95 6.84
C PRO A 144 -16.10 -1.67 7.08
N GLU A 145 -16.97 -1.62 8.09
CA GLU A 145 -17.77 -0.41 8.37
C GLU A 145 -16.89 0.74 8.86
N MET A 146 -15.86 0.47 9.64
CA MET A 146 -14.86 1.48 10.03
C MET A 146 -14.13 2.02 8.80
N VAL A 147 -13.73 1.17 7.84
CA VAL A 147 -13.10 1.62 6.59
C VAL A 147 -14.03 2.58 5.83
N ILE A 148 -15.30 2.18 5.66
CA ILE A 148 -16.27 2.96 4.88
C ILE A 148 -16.63 4.27 5.57
N GLN A 149 -16.90 4.26 6.87
CA GLN A 149 -17.40 5.43 7.61
C GLN A 149 -16.27 6.25 8.26
N GLY A 150 -15.12 5.61 8.55
CA GLY A 150 -14.00 6.24 9.24
C GLY A 150 -12.83 6.57 8.33
N MET A 151 -12.43 5.70 7.38
CA MET A 151 -11.25 5.95 6.54
C MET A 151 -11.61 6.66 5.22
N PHE A 152 -12.68 6.26 4.54
CA PHE A 152 -13.06 6.86 3.25
C PHE A 152 -13.16 8.39 3.29
N PRO A 153 -13.80 9.04 4.32
CA PRO A 153 -13.87 10.50 4.39
C PRO A 153 -12.51 11.21 4.53
N TRP A 154 -11.48 10.50 4.98
CA TRP A 154 -10.11 11.02 5.03
C TRP A 154 -9.33 10.76 3.75
N CYS A 155 -9.71 9.73 3.00
CA CYS A 155 -8.96 9.24 1.84
C CYS A 155 -9.47 9.79 0.51
N PHE A 156 -10.72 10.25 0.45
CA PHE A 156 -11.35 10.76 -0.75
C PHE A 156 -11.74 12.23 -0.62
N THR A 157 -11.77 12.93 -1.77
CA THR A 157 -12.18 14.32 -1.83
C THR A 157 -13.70 14.46 -1.65
N PRO A 158 -14.19 15.58 -1.07
CA PRO A 158 -15.63 15.89 -1.03
C PRO A 158 -16.29 15.89 -2.41
N GLU A 159 -15.55 16.30 -3.44
CA GLU A 159 -16.03 16.32 -4.83
C GLU A 159 -16.35 14.92 -5.35
N LEU A 160 -15.54 13.91 -4.99
CA LEU A 160 -15.84 12.52 -5.37
C LEU A 160 -17.19 12.06 -4.79
N TYR A 161 -17.46 12.38 -3.52
CA TYR A 161 -18.76 12.08 -2.89
C TYR A 161 -19.91 12.78 -3.56
N ALA A 162 -19.74 14.07 -3.90
CA ALA A 162 -20.80 14.87 -4.52
C ALA A 162 -21.07 14.47 -5.98
N GLN A 163 -20.03 14.16 -6.73
CA GLN A 163 -20.15 13.92 -8.18
C GLN A 163 -20.34 12.45 -8.55
N LYS A 164 -19.90 11.51 -7.69
CA LYS A 164 -19.90 10.07 -7.99
C LYS A 164 -20.39 9.24 -6.79
N PRO A 165 -21.57 9.52 -6.21
CA PRO A 165 -22.07 8.79 -5.05
C PRO A 165 -22.23 7.28 -5.31
N ASP A 166 -22.65 6.88 -6.52
CA ASP A 166 -22.77 5.47 -6.89
C ASP A 166 -21.41 4.75 -6.91
N TYR A 167 -20.35 5.46 -7.27
CA TYR A 167 -19.00 4.91 -7.23
C TYR A 167 -18.51 4.68 -5.79
N ILE A 168 -18.77 5.63 -4.89
CA ILE A 168 -18.50 5.47 -3.44
C ILE A 168 -19.30 4.30 -2.88
N GLN A 169 -20.57 4.14 -3.30
CA GLN A 169 -21.38 3.00 -2.90
C GLN A 169 -20.78 1.68 -3.42
N ALA A 170 -20.37 1.62 -4.68
CA ALA A 170 -19.74 0.44 -5.26
C ALA A 170 -18.43 0.06 -4.55
N LEU A 171 -17.59 1.05 -4.20
CA LEU A 171 -16.39 0.81 -3.38
C LEU A 171 -16.75 0.31 -1.99
N SER A 172 -17.82 0.83 -1.37
CA SER A 172 -18.28 0.38 -0.06
C SER A 172 -18.77 -1.08 -0.11
N ASP A 173 -19.50 -1.44 -1.15
CA ASP A 173 -20.01 -2.81 -1.34
C ASP A 173 -18.85 -3.76 -1.66
N PHE A 174 -17.84 -3.31 -2.41
CA PHE A 174 -16.60 -4.05 -2.63
C PHE A 174 -15.92 -4.36 -1.29
N VAL A 175 -15.72 -3.37 -0.42
CA VAL A 175 -15.09 -3.56 0.90
C VAL A 175 -15.90 -4.54 1.76
N ARG A 176 -17.24 -4.44 1.77
CA ARG A 176 -18.12 -5.38 2.50
C ARG A 176 -18.04 -6.80 1.99
N GLY A 177 -17.83 -6.98 0.69
CA GLY A 177 -17.71 -8.28 0.02
C GLY A 177 -16.35 -8.97 0.21
N ARG A 178 -15.35 -8.30 0.80
CA ARG A 178 -14.01 -8.88 1.00
C ARG A 178 -13.94 -9.75 2.27
N PRO A 179 -12.94 -10.66 2.38
CA PRO A 179 -12.68 -11.41 3.60
C PRO A 179 -12.56 -10.49 4.81
N LYS A 180 -13.33 -10.78 5.85
CA LYS A 180 -13.38 -9.93 7.05
C LYS A 180 -12.07 -10.03 7.83
N GLN A 181 -11.39 -8.90 7.96
CA GLN A 181 -10.24 -8.80 8.87
C GLN A 181 -10.74 -8.79 10.32
N PRO A 182 -10.23 -9.66 11.22
CA PRO A 182 -10.52 -9.59 12.64
C PRO A 182 -10.05 -8.26 13.25
N ILE A 183 -10.80 -7.71 14.20
CA ILE A 183 -10.48 -6.42 14.83
C ILE A 183 -9.10 -6.44 15.49
N ASN A 184 -8.72 -7.52 16.16
CA ASN A 184 -7.39 -7.66 16.76
C ASN A 184 -6.27 -7.63 15.70
N ALA A 185 -6.47 -8.27 14.54
CA ALA A 185 -5.50 -8.23 13.44
C ALA A 185 -5.39 -6.81 12.83
N PHE A 186 -6.52 -6.11 12.67
CA PHE A 186 -6.52 -4.70 12.28
C PHE A 186 -5.76 -3.81 13.29
N ILE A 187 -5.95 -4.04 14.60
CA ILE A 187 -5.22 -3.29 15.63
C ILE A 187 -3.71 -3.54 15.50
N GLN A 188 -3.28 -4.79 15.34
CA GLN A 188 -1.87 -5.13 15.17
C GLN A 188 -1.27 -4.49 13.91
N GLU A 189 -2.01 -4.50 12.79
CA GLU A 189 -1.59 -3.87 11.54
C GLU A 189 -1.53 -2.35 11.68
N SER A 190 -2.50 -1.72 12.33
CA SER A 190 -2.53 -0.29 12.58
C SER A 190 -1.49 0.16 13.61
N ASP A 191 -1.13 -0.67 14.57
CA ASP A 191 0.00 -0.42 15.48
C ASP A 191 1.33 -0.38 14.71
N ALA A 192 1.50 -1.23 13.68
CA ALA A 192 2.67 -1.16 12.79
C ALA A 192 2.73 0.18 12.03
N VAL A 193 1.57 0.76 11.63
CA VAL A 193 1.52 2.10 11.07
C VAL A 193 1.96 3.14 12.10
N MET A 194 1.43 3.09 13.32
CA MET A 194 1.74 4.09 14.36
C MET A 194 3.20 4.05 14.82
N THR A 195 3.83 2.88 14.78
CA THR A 195 5.22 2.68 15.20
C THR A 195 6.23 2.79 14.06
N HIS A 196 5.76 3.01 12.81
CA HIS A 196 6.63 3.11 11.64
C HIS A 196 7.67 4.22 11.79
N ASP A 197 8.95 3.83 11.64
CA ASP A 197 10.11 4.73 11.58
C ASP A 197 11.20 4.10 10.69
N ALA A 198 11.21 4.48 9.44
CA ALA A 198 12.22 4.08 8.46
C ALA A 198 13.08 5.26 7.99
N GLU A 199 13.04 6.38 8.72
CA GLU A 199 13.68 7.63 8.30
C GLU A 199 15.19 7.47 8.07
N ALA A 200 15.88 6.81 8.99
CA ALA A 200 17.32 6.54 8.88
C ALA A 200 17.68 5.56 7.73
N GLN A 201 16.70 4.91 7.14
CA GLN A 201 16.88 3.93 6.08
C GLN A 201 16.79 4.53 4.66
N LEU A 202 16.16 5.69 4.50
CA LEU A 202 15.88 6.28 3.19
C LEU A 202 17.11 6.40 2.28
N GLY A 203 18.25 6.81 2.85
CA GLY A 203 19.52 6.94 2.12
C GLY A 203 20.13 5.62 1.61
N LYS A 204 19.62 4.46 2.09
CA LYS A 204 20.06 3.13 1.63
C LYS A 204 19.31 2.66 0.37
N ILE A 205 18.21 3.32 0.01
CA ILE A 205 17.41 2.99 -1.17
C ILE A 205 18.20 3.31 -2.43
N ARG A 206 18.52 2.29 -3.23
CA ARG A 206 19.28 2.39 -4.48
C ARG A 206 18.38 2.41 -5.72
N ALA A 207 17.23 1.76 -5.63
CA ALA A 207 16.31 1.60 -6.74
C ALA A 207 15.78 2.97 -7.22
N PRO A 208 15.60 3.17 -8.54
CA PRO A 208 14.82 4.29 -9.05
C PRO A 208 13.47 4.34 -8.33
N THR A 209 13.10 5.50 -7.81
CA THR A 209 11.92 5.64 -6.96
C THR A 209 10.97 6.70 -7.49
N GLN A 210 9.70 6.32 -7.68
CA GLN A 210 8.62 7.27 -7.91
C GLN A 210 7.92 7.57 -6.59
N ILE A 211 7.71 8.85 -6.30
CA ILE A 211 6.98 9.33 -5.13
C ILE A 211 5.76 10.09 -5.62
N THR A 212 4.56 9.70 -5.19
CA THR A 212 3.34 10.43 -5.55
C THR A 212 2.48 10.75 -4.35
N PHE A 213 1.77 11.89 -4.42
CA PHE A 213 0.78 12.31 -3.44
C PHE A 213 -0.43 12.92 -4.15
N GLY A 214 -1.59 12.86 -3.53
CA GLY A 214 -2.67 13.78 -3.81
C GLY A 214 -2.42 15.11 -3.10
N ARG A 215 -2.68 16.24 -3.78
CA ARG A 215 -2.55 17.59 -3.17
C ARG A 215 -3.44 17.76 -1.95
N ARG A 216 -4.59 17.12 -1.96
CA ARG A 216 -5.64 17.21 -0.95
C ARG A 216 -5.57 16.09 0.09
N ASP A 217 -4.50 15.30 0.07
CA ASP A 217 -4.26 14.25 1.09
C ASP A 217 -4.07 14.89 2.47
N VAL A 218 -4.95 14.53 3.39
CA VAL A 218 -4.92 14.99 4.79
C VAL A 218 -4.38 13.92 5.74
N VAL A 219 -4.18 12.68 5.28
CA VAL A 219 -3.66 11.58 6.09
C VAL A 219 -2.14 11.65 6.18
N THR A 220 -1.45 11.36 5.09
CA THR A 220 0.02 11.47 5.03
C THR A 220 0.47 12.82 4.46
N SER A 221 -0.27 13.35 3.51
CA SER A 221 -0.12 14.64 2.85
C SER A 221 1.27 14.92 2.25
N THR A 222 1.35 15.99 1.46
CA THR A 222 2.60 16.47 0.86
C THR A 222 3.64 16.95 1.87
N ARG A 223 3.31 16.99 3.19
CA ARG A 223 4.28 17.35 4.26
C ARG A 223 5.47 16.40 4.33
N PHE A 224 5.33 15.17 3.80
CA PHE A 224 6.42 14.20 3.71
C PHE A 224 7.13 14.19 2.36
N ALA A 225 6.59 14.88 1.35
CA ALA A 225 7.05 14.82 -0.02
C ALA A 225 8.53 15.23 -0.17
N ASP A 226 8.89 16.41 0.31
CA ASP A 226 10.25 16.94 0.22
C ASP A 226 11.24 16.08 1.01
N ARG A 227 10.82 15.56 2.16
CA ARG A 227 11.68 14.70 2.97
C ARG A 227 12.01 13.39 2.24
N LEU A 228 11.02 12.72 1.66
CA LEU A 228 11.24 11.53 0.85
C LEU A 228 12.09 11.85 -0.37
N LYS A 229 11.73 12.90 -1.12
CA LYS A 229 12.42 13.32 -2.35
C LYS A 229 13.90 13.65 -2.11
N ASN A 230 14.22 14.36 -1.03
CA ASN A 230 15.58 14.78 -0.74
C ASN A 230 16.43 13.66 -0.13
N SER A 231 15.81 12.69 0.53
CA SER A 231 16.51 11.58 1.19
C SER A 231 16.75 10.38 0.28
N ILE A 232 15.90 10.19 -0.76
CA ILE A 232 16.05 9.11 -1.75
C ILE A 232 16.67 9.69 -3.01
N LYS A 233 17.97 9.46 -3.22
CA LYS A 233 18.79 10.13 -4.27
C LYS A 233 18.26 9.95 -5.68
N ASN A 234 17.83 8.73 -6.05
CA ASN A 234 17.33 8.39 -7.37
C ASN A 234 15.80 8.40 -7.40
N SER A 235 15.20 9.55 -7.11
CA SER A 235 13.74 9.66 -7.03
C SER A 235 13.18 10.74 -7.95
N GLU A 236 11.96 10.52 -8.46
CA GLU A 236 11.12 11.51 -9.12
C GLU A 236 9.81 11.67 -8.32
N MET A 237 9.21 12.85 -8.37
CA MET A 237 7.99 13.15 -7.62
C MET A 237 6.90 13.67 -8.53
N TYR A 238 5.66 13.28 -8.25
CA TYR A 238 4.47 13.78 -8.92
C TYR A 238 3.33 14.03 -7.94
N ILE A 239 2.62 15.12 -8.10
CA ILE A 239 1.46 15.48 -7.26
C ILE A 239 0.20 15.47 -8.15
N PHE A 240 -0.80 14.71 -7.73
CA PHE A 240 -2.13 14.71 -8.33
C PHE A 240 -2.94 15.86 -7.70
N GLU A 241 -3.08 16.99 -8.39
CA GLU A 241 -3.58 18.25 -7.83
C GLU A 241 -5.02 18.13 -7.29
N ASP A 242 -5.90 17.36 -7.96
CA ASP A 242 -7.31 17.23 -7.61
C ASP A 242 -7.65 15.99 -6.79
N CYS A 243 -6.62 15.24 -6.32
CA CYS A 243 -6.81 14.01 -5.58
C CYS A 243 -6.41 14.14 -4.11
N SER A 244 -7.01 13.28 -3.28
CA SER A 244 -6.67 13.07 -1.87
C SER A 244 -5.72 11.88 -1.70
N HIS A 245 -5.78 11.19 -0.56
CA HIS A 245 -4.90 10.07 -0.19
C HIS A 245 -4.97 8.90 -1.18
N ALA A 246 -6.15 8.61 -1.70
CA ALA A 246 -6.42 7.48 -2.57
C ALA A 246 -6.54 7.88 -4.06
N ALA A 247 -5.58 8.64 -4.58
CA ALA A 247 -5.56 9.09 -5.98
C ALA A 247 -5.76 7.96 -7.00
N LEU A 248 -5.33 6.74 -6.66
CA LEU A 248 -5.50 5.52 -7.47
C LEU A 248 -6.97 5.13 -7.72
N TYR A 249 -7.90 5.62 -6.90
CA TYR A 249 -9.35 5.44 -7.05
C TYR A 249 -10.04 6.71 -7.57
N GLU A 250 -9.54 7.88 -7.19
CA GLU A 250 -10.16 9.16 -7.57
C GLU A 250 -9.95 9.49 -9.04
N ASN A 251 -8.76 9.17 -9.57
CA ASN A 251 -8.41 9.41 -10.97
C ASN A 251 -7.62 8.21 -11.53
N VAL A 252 -8.28 7.08 -11.69
CA VAL A 252 -7.68 5.84 -12.18
C VAL A 252 -6.89 6.02 -13.49
N PRO A 253 -7.43 6.69 -14.54
CA PRO A 253 -6.70 6.84 -15.80
C PRO A 253 -5.37 7.60 -15.64
N ALA A 254 -5.40 8.77 -15.02
CA ALA A 254 -4.19 9.58 -14.85
C ALA A 254 -3.19 8.92 -13.90
N PHE A 255 -3.69 8.26 -12.85
CA PHE A 255 -2.85 7.51 -11.93
C PHE A 255 -2.14 6.35 -12.63
N ASN A 256 -2.88 5.53 -13.37
CA ASN A 256 -2.32 4.39 -14.10
C ASN A 256 -1.36 4.82 -15.20
N GLU A 257 -1.68 5.86 -15.98
CA GLU A 257 -0.79 6.41 -17.00
C GLU A 257 0.55 6.83 -16.39
N LYS A 258 0.52 7.63 -15.33
CA LYS A 258 1.72 8.17 -14.70
C LYS A 258 2.59 7.08 -14.08
N THR A 259 1.99 6.14 -13.38
CA THR A 259 2.71 5.08 -12.67
C THR A 259 3.19 3.98 -13.61
N LEU A 260 2.39 3.59 -14.61
CA LEU A 260 2.79 2.66 -15.65
C LEU A 260 3.92 3.23 -16.53
N GLY A 261 3.90 4.55 -16.78
CA GLY A 261 4.99 5.26 -17.47
C GLY A 261 6.32 5.12 -16.73
N PHE A 262 6.32 5.31 -15.40
CA PHE A 262 7.50 5.10 -14.57
C PHE A 262 7.96 3.64 -14.57
N LEU A 263 7.05 2.69 -14.34
CA LEU A 263 7.38 1.26 -14.35
C LEU A 263 7.99 0.83 -15.69
N SER A 264 7.38 1.25 -16.82
CA SER A 264 7.86 0.93 -18.16
C SER A 264 9.23 1.55 -18.48
N LYS A 265 9.54 2.73 -17.96
CA LYS A 265 10.87 3.38 -18.10
C LYS A 265 11.99 2.56 -17.44
N HIS A 266 11.66 1.76 -16.44
CA HIS A 266 12.62 0.96 -15.68
C HIS A 266 12.47 -0.56 -15.90
N ALA A 267 11.65 -0.97 -16.88
CA ALA A 267 11.58 -2.33 -17.40
C ALA A 267 12.67 -2.56 -18.47
N GLY A 268 13.20 -3.79 -18.60
CA GLY A 268 14.23 -4.14 -19.59
C GLY A 268 15.53 -4.59 -18.98
#